data_b27acaad22f70773a404e03789b59667
#
_entry.id   b27acaad22f70773a404e03789b59667
#
_cell.length_a   1.000
_cell.length_b   1.000
_cell.length_c   1.000
_cell.angle_alpha   90.00
_cell.angle_beta   90.00
_cell.angle_gamma   90.00
#
_symmetry.space_group_name_H-M   'P 1'
#
loop_
_entity.id
_entity.type
_entity.pdbx_description
1 polymer ?
#
loop_
_entity_poly.entity_id
_entity_poly.type
_entity_poly.pdbx_seq_one_letter_code
_entity_poly.pdbx_strand_id
1 'polypeptide(L)'
;MTAGSPLHAADINRLETHHNALLELCLQLEEAAEDVTTGTATAFDYQTLAKAIPALLSEAHLLEETVLFPDFDHHAGSGFATVVIERLKAEHRCDRLSAEELAATLQAVSEGRCPLAADTVAYMIRGFLESLRRHILSENLMLEALLAAKSEKREVFG
;
A
#
# COMPACT_ATOMS: atom_id res chain seq x y z
N MET A 1 26.84 8.98 6.70
CA MET A 1 26.14 7.73 6.40
C MET A 1 25.58 7.16 7.69
N THR A 2 24.32 7.37 7.96
CA THR A 2 23.64 6.68 9.05
C THR A 2 23.41 5.24 8.56
N ALA A 3 24.18 4.31 9.10
CA ALA A 3 23.89 2.89 8.94
C ALA A 3 22.46 2.67 9.49
N GLY A 4 21.51 2.38 8.61
CA GLY A 4 20.16 2.03 9.04
C GLY A 4 20.25 0.85 9.99
N SER A 5 19.52 0.91 11.09
CA SER A 5 19.41 -0.24 12.00
C SER A 5 18.99 -1.48 11.21
N PRO A 6 19.61 -2.64 11.46
CA PRO A 6 19.20 -3.86 10.78
C PRO A 6 17.73 -4.19 11.08
N LEU A 7 17.05 -4.78 10.10
CA LEU A 7 15.67 -5.22 10.23
C LEU A 7 15.53 -6.26 11.36
N HIS A 8 14.76 -5.95 12.37
CA HIS A 8 14.51 -6.84 13.50
C HIS A 8 13.21 -7.64 13.33
N ALA A 9 13.05 -8.73 14.08
CA ALA A 9 11.83 -9.54 14.07
C ALA A 9 10.56 -8.71 14.36
N ALA A 10 10.66 -7.72 15.25
CA ALA A 10 9.58 -6.80 15.54
C ALA A 10 9.19 -5.94 14.32
N ASP A 11 10.16 -5.52 13.52
CA ASP A 11 9.91 -4.75 12.29
C ASP A 11 9.24 -5.60 11.22
N ILE A 12 9.66 -6.86 11.08
CA ILE A 12 9.04 -7.83 10.17
C ILE A 12 7.57 -8.02 10.55
N ASN A 13 7.28 -8.24 11.83
CA ASN A 13 5.91 -8.38 12.31
C ASN A 13 5.07 -7.11 12.04
N ARG A 14 5.65 -5.93 12.19
CA ARG A 14 4.98 -4.66 11.88
C ARG A 14 4.70 -4.52 10.39
N LEU A 15 5.67 -4.86 9.53
CA LEU A 15 5.49 -4.86 8.07
C LEU A 15 4.38 -5.81 7.65
N GLU A 16 4.38 -7.04 8.17
CA GLU A 16 3.33 -8.03 7.91
C GLU A 16 1.95 -7.54 8.39
N THR A 17 1.88 -6.93 9.57
CA THR A 17 0.64 -6.36 10.11
C THR A 17 0.09 -5.26 9.21
N HIS A 18 0.94 -4.35 8.74
CA HIS A 18 0.52 -3.29 7.82
C HIS A 18 0.09 -3.84 6.46
N HIS A 19 0.81 -4.80 5.92
CA HIS A 19 0.44 -5.45 4.66
C HIS A 19 -0.90 -6.18 4.77
N ASN A 20 -1.15 -6.88 5.87
CA ASN A 20 -2.44 -7.52 6.13
C ASN A 20 -3.58 -6.51 6.26
N ALA A 21 -3.34 -5.38 6.93
CA ALA A 21 -4.32 -4.29 7.04
C ALA A 21 -4.65 -3.69 5.65
N LEU A 22 -3.66 -3.54 4.79
CA LEU A 22 -3.86 -3.07 3.41
C LEU A 22 -4.60 -4.11 2.55
N LEU A 23 -4.36 -5.40 2.73
CA LEU A 23 -5.10 -6.46 2.04
C LEU A 23 -6.57 -6.49 2.50
N GLU A 24 -6.83 -6.30 3.79
CA GLU A 24 -8.20 -6.15 4.31
C GLU A 24 -8.89 -4.91 3.73
N LEU A 25 -8.17 -3.80 3.61
CA LEU A 25 -8.66 -2.60 2.91
C LEU A 25 -9.03 -2.92 1.45
N CYS A 26 -8.26 -3.74 0.76
CA CYS A 26 -8.57 -4.18 -0.59
C CYS A 26 -9.92 -4.91 -0.67
N LEU A 27 -10.23 -5.77 0.30
CA LEU A 27 -11.52 -6.46 0.36
C LEU A 27 -12.68 -5.46 0.58
N GLN A 28 -12.50 -4.50 1.47
CA GLN A 28 -13.49 -3.45 1.71
C GLN A 28 -13.71 -2.57 0.46
N LEU A 29 -12.65 -2.30 -0.30
CA LEU A 29 -12.74 -1.56 -1.56
C LEU A 29 -13.50 -2.36 -2.64
N GLU A 30 -13.33 -3.67 -2.70
CA GLU A 30 -14.14 -4.52 -3.59
C GLU A 30 -15.63 -4.44 -3.26
N GLU A 31 -15.97 -4.56 -1.97
CA GLU A 31 -17.35 -4.43 -1.50
C GLU A 31 -17.93 -3.04 -1.83
N ALA A 32 -17.14 -1.97 -1.60
CA ALA A 32 -17.55 -0.61 -1.92
C ALA A 32 -17.82 -0.42 -3.43
N ALA A 33 -16.95 -0.97 -4.29
CA ALA A 33 -17.11 -0.89 -5.74
C ALA A 33 -18.38 -1.59 -6.23
N GLU A 34 -18.75 -2.68 -5.60
CA GLU A 34 -19.99 -3.38 -5.90
C GLU A 34 -21.20 -2.64 -5.35
N ASP A 35 -21.16 -2.20 -4.09
CA ASP A 35 -22.25 -1.48 -3.44
C ASP A 35 -22.61 -0.18 -4.18
N VAL A 36 -21.63 0.60 -4.61
CA VAL A 36 -21.87 1.88 -5.29
C VAL A 36 -22.63 1.74 -6.61
N THR A 37 -22.48 0.60 -7.30
CA THR A 37 -23.17 0.33 -8.57
C THR A 37 -24.50 -0.39 -8.40
N THR A 38 -24.62 -1.26 -7.41
CA THR A 38 -25.83 -2.05 -7.18
C THR A 38 -26.85 -1.37 -6.28
N GLY A 39 -26.40 -0.43 -5.45
CA GLY A 39 -27.26 0.26 -4.49
C GLY A 39 -27.97 -0.71 -3.53
N THR A 40 -27.34 -1.84 -3.22
CA THR A 40 -27.90 -2.82 -2.29
C THR A 40 -28.13 -2.20 -0.91
N ALA A 41 -29.24 -2.50 -0.29
CA ALA A 41 -29.86 -1.83 0.86
C ALA A 41 -29.08 -1.86 2.20
N THR A 42 -27.88 -2.37 2.24
CA THR A 42 -26.97 -2.26 3.38
C THR A 42 -26.18 -0.96 3.23
N ALA A 43 -26.43 -0.01 4.15
CA ALA A 43 -25.70 1.24 4.18
C ALA A 43 -24.20 0.96 4.36
N PHE A 44 -23.46 0.94 3.26
CA PHE A 44 -22.00 0.81 3.30
C PHE A 44 -21.40 2.07 3.94
N ASP A 45 -20.47 1.89 4.85
CA ASP A 45 -19.85 3.01 5.55
C ASP A 45 -18.69 3.62 4.75
N TYR A 46 -19.05 4.41 3.73
CA TYR A 46 -18.07 5.11 2.89
C TYR A 46 -17.23 6.13 3.67
N GLN A 47 -17.78 6.72 4.72
CA GLN A 47 -17.06 7.69 5.53
C GLN A 47 -15.89 7.07 6.30
N THR A 48 -16.13 5.93 6.93
CA THR A 48 -15.06 5.18 7.62
C THR A 48 -14.00 4.70 6.64
N LEU A 49 -14.41 4.18 5.48
CA LEU A 49 -13.49 3.76 4.42
C LEU A 49 -12.64 4.93 3.90
N ALA A 50 -13.26 6.07 3.63
CA ALA A 50 -12.56 7.27 3.17
C ALA A 50 -11.46 7.73 4.13
N LYS A 51 -11.70 7.64 5.44
CA LYS A 51 -10.69 7.98 6.46
C LYS A 51 -9.58 6.94 6.57
N ALA A 52 -9.91 5.67 6.41
CA ALA A 52 -8.96 4.57 6.56
C ALA A 52 -7.91 4.53 5.43
N ILE A 53 -8.30 4.85 4.19
CA ILE A 53 -7.43 4.74 3.01
C ILE A 53 -6.12 5.53 3.18
N PRO A 54 -6.12 6.86 3.36
CA PRO A 54 -4.87 7.60 3.47
C PRO A 54 -4.09 7.28 4.75
N ALA A 55 -4.77 6.99 5.85
CA ALA A 55 -4.12 6.68 7.13
C ALA A 55 -3.32 5.38 7.06
N LEU A 56 -3.93 4.30 6.59
CA LEU A 56 -3.27 2.99 6.46
C LEU A 56 -2.10 3.05 5.46
N LEU A 57 -2.29 3.75 4.37
CA LEU A 57 -1.26 3.89 3.34
C LEU A 57 -0.04 4.65 3.88
N SER A 58 -0.26 5.77 4.56
CA SER A 58 0.82 6.58 5.13
C SER A 58 1.62 5.84 6.20
N GLU A 59 0.97 5.07 7.06
CA GLU A 59 1.62 4.26 8.08
C GLU A 59 2.50 3.16 7.46
N ALA A 60 1.98 2.45 6.45
CA ALA A 60 2.72 1.42 5.75
C ALA A 60 3.94 2.00 5.02
N HIS A 61 3.75 3.06 4.24
CA HIS A 61 4.83 3.72 3.49
C HIS A 61 5.94 4.25 4.41
N LEU A 62 5.58 4.83 5.56
CA LEU A 62 6.56 5.33 6.51
C LEU A 62 7.46 4.19 7.03
N LEU A 63 6.86 3.06 7.39
CA LEU A 63 7.61 1.90 7.89
C LEU A 63 8.51 1.31 6.80
N GLU A 64 8.00 1.16 5.59
CA GLU A 64 8.76 0.63 4.46
C GLU A 64 9.95 1.53 4.10
N GLU A 65 9.75 2.84 4.02
CA GLU A 65 10.79 3.80 3.68
C GLU A 65 11.84 3.99 4.79
N THR A 66 11.47 3.78 6.05
CA THR A 66 12.39 3.97 7.19
C THR A 66 13.08 2.71 7.64
N VAL A 67 12.52 1.53 7.38
CA VAL A 67 13.05 0.24 7.86
C VAL A 67 13.37 -0.72 6.73
N LEU A 68 12.41 -1.04 5.86
CA LEU A 68 12.60 -2.05 4.82
C LEU A 68 13.59 -1.59 3.74
N PHE A 69 13.39 -0.44 3.15
CA PHE A 69 14.20 0.04 2.04
C PHE A 69 15.67 0.27 2.43
N PRO A 70 15.99 0.89 3.58
CA PRO A 70 17.38 1.03 4.00
C PRO A 70 18.09 -0.31 4.22
N ASP A 71 17.42 -1.28 4.82
CA ASP A 71 18.00 -2.60 5.06
C ASP A 71 18.18 -3.40 3.77
N PHE A 72 17.21 -3.30 2.84
CA PHE A 72 17.32 -3.89 1.51
C PHE A 72 18.52 -3.30 0.74
N ASP A 73 18.67 -1.98 0.72
CA ASP A 73 19.78 -1.30 0.07
C ASP A 73 21.14 -1.72 0.65
N HIS A 74 21.22 -1.85 1.97
CA HIS A 74 22.44 -2.27 2.66
C HIS A 74 22.85 -3.71 2.30
N HIS A 75 21.90 -4.60 2.07
CA HIS A 75 22.15 -6.02 1.77
C HIS A 75 22.04 -6.38 0.28
N ALA A 76 21.87 -5.38 -0.57
CA ALA A 76 21.57 -5.62 -1.98
C ALA A 76 22.75 -6.19 -2.79
N GLY A 77 23.96 -5.71 -2.54
CA GLY A 77 25.15 -6.07 -3.31
C GLY A 77 25.18 -5.48 -4.72
N SER A 78 24.29 -4.56 -5.06
CA SER A 78 24.19 -3.94 -6.39
C SER A 78 23.58 -2.55 -6.29
N GLY A 79 24.14 -1.60 -7.06
CA GLY A 79 23.55 -0.27 -7.22
C GLY A 79 22.16 -0.26 -7.88
N PHE A 80 21.74 -1.37 -8.45
CA PHE A 80 20.39 -1.56 -8.98
C PHE A 80 19.32 -1.43 -7.89
N ALA A 81 19.64 -1.78 -6.65
CA ALA A 81 18.75 -1.60 -5.51
C ALA A 81 18.31 -0.16 -5.33
N THR A 82 19.22 0.80 -5.48
CA THR A 82 18.90 2.23 -5.38
C THR A 82 17.85 2.63 -6.44
N VAL A 83 17.97 2.12 -7.65
CA VAL A 83 17.01 2.38 -8.74
C VAL A 83 15.63 1.82 -8.38
N VAL A 84 15.58 0.60 -7.87
CA VAL A 84 14.33 -0.06 -7.45
C VAL A 84 13.65 0.71 -6.32
N ILE A 85 14.42 1.09 -5.29
CA ILE A 85 13.91 1.84 -4.14
C ILE A 85 13.38 3.21 -4.54
N GLU A 86 14.10 3.96 -5.37
CA GLU A 86 13.63 5.27 -5.84
C GLU A 86 12.34 5.15 -6.67
N ARG A 87 12.19 4.09 -7.44
CA ARG A 87 10.95 3.80 -8.15
C ARG A 87 9.81 3.51 -7.18
N LEU A 88 10.02 2.66 -6.18
CA LEU A 88 9.00 2.35 -5.17
C LEU A 88 8.58 3.60 -4.38
N LYS A 89 9.52 4.46 -4.02
CA LYS A 89 9.21 5.76 -3.38
C LYS A 89 8.39 6.67 -4.30
N ALA A 90 8.67 6.66 -5.60
CA ALA A 90 7.87 7.40 -6.57
C ALA A 90 6.45 6.83 -6.67
N GLU A 91 6.30 5.51 -6.66
CA GLU A 91 4.99 4.84 -6.61
C GLU A 91 4.24 5.19 -5.32
N HIS A 92 4.90 5.22 -4.16
CA HIS A 92 4.30 5.68 -2.90
C HIS A 92 3.70 7.08 -3.02
N ARG A 93 4.41 8.01 -3.66
CA ARG A 93 3.90 9.38 -3.86
C ARG A 93 2.65 9.40 -4.75
N CYS A 94 2.65 8.63 -5.83
CA CYS A 94 1.49 8.49 -6.71
C CYS A 94 0.31 7.84 -5.98
N ASP A 95 0.56 6.79 -5.23
CA ASP A 95 -0.48 6.07 -4.48
C ASP A 95 -1.10 6.96 -3.40
N ARG A 96 -0.31 7.80 -2.72
CA ARG A 96 -0.86 8.76 -1.74
C ARG A 96 -1.77 9.79 -2.39
N LEU A 97 -1.41 10.33 -3.54
CA LEU A 97 -2.26 11.26 -4.28
C LEU A 97 -3.56 10.60 -4.74
N SER A 98 -3.48 9.39 -5.27
CA SER A 98 -4.65 8.61 -5.67
C SER A 98 -5.54 8.26 -4.47
N ALA A 99 -4.93 7.95 -3.32
CA ALA A 99 -5.64 7.67 -2.07
C ALA A 99 -6.42 8.90 -1.58
N GLU A 100 -5.82 10.09 -1.62
CA GLU A 100 -6.47 11.34 -1.24
C GLU A 100 -7.66 11.66 -2.17
N GLU A 101 -7.48 11.49 -3.48
CA GLU A 101 -8.55 11.70 -4.46
C GLU A 101 -9.70 10.72 -4.27
N LEU A 102 -9.39 9.44 -4.09
CA LEU A 102 -10.40 8.42 -3.82
C LEU A 102 -11.13 8.69 -2.49
N ALA A 103 -10.40 9.03 -1.43
CA ALA A 103 -10.97 9.36 -0.13
C ALA A 103 -11.94 10.54 -0.22
N ALA A 104 -11.58 11.60 -0.94
CA ALA A 104 -12.45 12.74 -1.19
C ALA A 104 -13.73 12.35 -1.96
N THR A 105 -13.59 11.47 -2.95
CA THR A 105 -14.73 10.95 -3.73
C THR A 105 -15.68 10.12 -2.86
N LEU A 106 -15.14 9.21 -2.04
CA LEU A 106 -15.94 8.37 -1.14
C LEU A 106 -16.61 9.19 -0.03
N GLN A 107 -15.93 10.24 0.46
CA GLN A 107 -16.55 11.18 1.39
C GLN A 107 -17.75 11.90 0.74
N ALA A 108 -17.60 12.32 -0.50
CA ALA A 108 -18.71 12.93 -1.25
C ALA A 108 -19.86 11.95 -1.48
N VAL A 109 -19.58 10.68 -1.76
CA VAL A 109 -20.58 9.62 -1.85
C VAL A 109 -21.34 9.49 -0.53
N SER A 110 -20.63 9.45 0.60
CA SER A 110 -21.23 9.33 1.93
C SER A 110 -22.16 10.49 2.27
N GLU A 111 -21.90 11.67 1.74
CA GLU A 111 -22.67 12.89 1.97
C GLU A 111 -23.77 13.11 0.91
N GLY A 112 -23.93 12.19 -0.05
CA GLY A 112 -24.93 12.30 -1.11
C GLY A 112 -24.69 13.43 -2.11
N ARG A 113 -23.46 13.92 -2.22
CA ARG A 113 -23.08 15.07 -3.08
C ARG A 113 -22.05 14.76 -4.16
N CYS A 114 -21.78 13.47 -4.42
CA CYS A 114 -20.83 13.08 -5.45
C CYS A 114 -21.37 13.38 -6.85
N PRO A 115 -20.67 14.16 -7.68
CA PRO A 115 -21.14 14.50 -9.02
C PRO A 115 -20.85 13.41 -10.05
N LEU A 116 -20.06 12.40 -9.69
CA LEU A 116 -19.66 11.32 -10.58
C LEU A 116 -20.73 10.23 -10.66
N ALA A 117 -20.86 9.61 -11.82
CA ALA A 117 -21.69 8.42 -11.97
C ALA A 117 -21.15 7.25 -11.13
N ALA A 118 -22.04 6.37 -10.67
CA ALA A 118 -21.69 5.22 -9.87
C ALA A 118 -20.62 4.32 -10.54
N ASP A 119 -20.75 4.08 -11.85
CA ASP A 119 -19.78 3.29 -12.61
C ASP A 119 -18.40 3.96 -12.66
N THR A 120 -18.33 5.27 -12.69
CA THR A 120 -17.06 6.01 -12.62
C THR A 120 -16.40 5.85 -11.26
N VAL A 121 -17.18 5.97 -10.19
CA VAL A 121 -16.68 5.75 -8.82
C VAL A 121 -16.18 4.32 -8.65
N ALA A 122 -16.93 3.34 -9.11
CA ALA A 122 -16.52 1.92 -9.08
C ALA A 122 -15.21 1.69 -9.85
N TYR A 123 -15.05 2.32 -11.00
CA TYR A 123 -13.83 2.25 -11.80
C TYR A 123 -12.63 2.84 -11.05
N MET A 124 -12.80 3.99 -10.40
CA MET A 124 -11.77 4.61 -9.57
C MET A 124 -11.35 3.69 -8.42
N ILE A 125 -12.30 3.10 -7.72
CA ILE A 125 -12.06 2.17 -6.60
C ILE A 125 -11.26 0.97 -7.10
N ARG A 126 -11.69 0.34 -8.20
CA ARG A 126 -11.02 -0.86 -8.75
C ARG A 126 -9.61 -0.56 -9.25
N GLY A 127 -9.41 0.58 -9.89
CA GLY A 127 -8.09 1.02 -10.34
C GLY A 127 -7.11 1.20 -9.18
N PHE A 128 -7.54 1.86 -8.12
CA PHE A 128 -6.75 2.04 -6.90
C PHE A 128 -6.44 0.69 -6.22
N LEU A 129 -7.44 -0.13 -6.04
CA LEU A 129 -7.34 -1.46 -5.44
C LEU A 129 -6.34 -2.36 -6.17
N GLU A 130 -6.35 -2.40 -7.48
CA GLU A 130 -5.42 -3.20 -8.28
C GLU A 130 -3.98 -2.67 -8.19
N SER A 131 -3.81 -1.36 -8.18
CA SER A 131 -2.51 -0.73 -7.95
C SER A 131 -1.96 -1.09 -6.58
N LEU A 132 -2.78 -1.00 -5.55
CA LEU A 132 -2.40 -1.32 -4.17
C LEU A 132 -2.00 -2.80 -4.02
N ARG A 133 -2.75 -3.72 -4.59
CA ARG A 133 -2.41 -5.15 -4.58
C ARG A 133 -1.07 -5.44 -5.23
N ARG A 134 -0.80 -4.86 -6.38
CA ARG A 134 0.49 -5.04 -7.06
C ARG A 134 1.64 -4.50 -6.24
N HIS A 135 1.44 -3.36 -5.61
CA HIS A 135 2.43 -2.73 -4.75
C HIS A 135 2.77 -3.61 -3.54
N ILE A 136 1.74 -4.11 -2.84
CA ILE A 136 1.92 -5.02 -1.70
C ILE A 136 2.69 -6.29 -2.11
N LEU A 137 2.34 -6.88 -3.26
CA LEU A 137 3.04 -8.05 -3.79
C LEU A 137 4.51 -7.77 -4.08
N SER A 138 4.83 -6.63 -4.67
CA SER A 138 6.21 -6.23 -4.97
C SER A 138 7.04 -6.06 -3.71
N GLU A 139 6.48 -5.47 -2.67
CA GLU A 139 7.19 -5.27 -1.39
C GLU A 139 7.30 -6.55 -0.58
N ASN A 140 6.31 -7.42 -0.61
CA ASN A 140 6.43 -8.75 -0.01
C ASN A 140 7.54 -9.55 -0.67
N LEU A 141 7.65 -9.51 -2.00
CA LEU A 141 8.73 -10.18 -2.72
C LEU A 141 10.11 -9.60 -2.34
N MET A 142 10.22 -8.29 -2.19
CA MET A 142 11.42 -7.63 -1.71
C MET A 142 11.81 -8.10 -0.30
N LEU A 143 10.85 -8.18 0.62
CA LEU A 143 11.07 -8.67 1.98
C LEU A 143 11.52 -10.14 1.99
N GLU A 144 10.86 -10.99 1.23
CA GLU A 144 11.22 -12.41 1.10
C GLU A 144 12.64 -12.59 0.55
N ALA A 145 13.00 -11.84 -0.49
CA ALA A 145 14.34 -11.86 -1.06
C ALA A 145 15.41 -11.40 -0.06
N LEU A 146 15.12 -10.38 0.71
CA LEU A 146 16.01 -9.89 1.77
C LEU A 146 16.20 -10.92 2.89
N LEU A 147 15.12 -11.53 3.36
CA LEU A 147 15.18 -12.56 4.42
C LEU A 147 15.91 -13.81 3.95
N ALA A 148 15.69 -14.25 2.71
CA ALA A 148 16.41 -15.37 2.12
C ALA A 148 17.92 -15.09 2.03
N ALA A 149 18.30 -13.91 1.54
CA ALA A 149 19.70 -13.50 1.45
C ALA A 149 20.39 -13.46 2.81
N LYS A 150 19.71 -12.94 3.84
CA LYS A 150 20.22 -12.92 5.23
C LYS A 150 20.40 -14.33 5.78
N SER A 151 19.44 -15.23 5.55
CA SER A 151 19.50 -16.62 5.98
C SER A 151 20.66 -17.38 5.33
N GLU A 152 20.90 -17.14 4.05
CA GLU A 152 21.97 -17.76 3.28
C GLU A 152 23.33 -17.04 3.42
N LYS A 153 23.37 -15.96 4.19
CA LYS A 153 24.57 -15.12 4.41
C LYS A 153 25.18 -14.61 3.09
N ARG A 154 24.34 -14.19 2.18
CA ARG A 154 24.70 -13.61 0.87
C ARG A 154 24.01 -12.26 0.65
N GLU A 155 24.46 -11.55 -0.36
CA GLU A 155 23.78 -10.36 -0.87
C GLU A 155 22.55 -10.74 -1.71
N VAL A 156 21.55 -9.84 -1.81
CA VAL A 156 20.31 -10.10 -2.57
C VAL A 156 20.60 -10.35 -4.05
N PHE A 157 21.49 -9.55 -4.64
CA PHE A 157 21.91 -9.64 -6.05
C PHE A 157 23.32 -10.22 -6.21
N GLY A 158 23.80 -10.87 -5.19
CA GLY A 158 25.12 -11.50 -5.17
C GLY A 158 25.19 -12.85 -5.88
#